data_dbe116bf336aa4d0ec3f3831a74f8b64
#
_entry.id   dbe116bf336aa4d0ec3f3831a74f8b64
#
_cell.length_a   1.000
_cell.length_b   1.000
_cell.length_c   1.000
_cell.angle_alpha   90.00
_cell.angle_beta   90.00
_cell.angle_gamma   90.00
#
_symmetry.space_group_name_H-M   'P 1'
#
loop_
_entity.id
_entity.type
_entity.pdbx_description
1 polymer ?
#
loop_
_entity_poly.entity_id
_entity_poly.type
_entity_poly.pdbx_seq_one_letter_code
_entity_poly.pdbx_strand_id
1 'polypeptide(L)'
;MAAALGEEALRSGWTDRIAYYEGDRTVTHGEVHSLAARAASVLAGHGVGQGSSVLITLPDGIAWVVAFLASARLGAVAVLANPGLTADRHAYVAKDSEAVLVVSEAGLAERFPGLAHLTGAQLVERAAEEEPAPAARLGPDHPLYIQYTSGTTGLPKGVVHRHEDMEIYYSGAGKQVIGFGRDDIALSVSKLFFAYGLGNALAFPLWSGGAAVLEPGPPRPARIAELVARHRVTYLYAVPSAYANILAETDPADFATVRAAVSAGERLTDELRERAAAFLGAPLYDQLGSTEAGHAIATNGDFFHEPGTVGRPVPGFEAEVRDRDGTPVPDGVAGELWVRGPTVTRGYLGLPEETARTLVEGWLNTRDRVVRGEDGTLTHSGRTDDLEMVGGITFSPLEIEQVLARHPAVRDIAVACVPNDRGASKLRAFVVLRPDAHDTAELEPELVGLARAVLEPYKVPRAVQVVESLPRTATGKLQRFLIRQGSW
;
A
#
# COMPACT_ATOMS: atom_id res chain seq x y z
N MET A 1 12.94 10.74 15.15
CA MET A 1 12.01 9.60 15.18
C MET A 1 12.59 8.41 15.95
N ALA A 2 13.59 7.66 15.45
CA ALA A 2 14.05 6.40 16.06
C ALA A 2 14.46 6.48 17.55
N ALA A 3 15.18 7.54 17.97
CA ALA A 3 15.51 7.74 19.39
C ALA A 3 14.26 8.06 20.22
N ALA A 4 13.36 8.90 19.71
CA ALA A 4 12.14 9.26 20.42
C ALA A 4 11.22 8.03 20.66
N LEU A 5 11.19 7.09 19.74
CA LEU A 5 10.46 5.82 19.89
C LEU A 5 11.04 4.97 21.05
N GLY A 6 12.37 4.84 21.12
CA GLY A 6 13.01 4.11 22.20
C GLY A 6 12.78 4.76 23.57
N GLU A 7 12.82 6.11 23.63
CA GLU A 7 12.48 6.87 24.84
C GLU A 7 11.02 6.72 25.23
N GLU A 8 10.11 6.71 24.25
CA GLU A 8 8.68 6.46 24.48
C GLU A 8 8.42 5.07 25.03
N ALA A 9 9.05 4.04 24.44
CA ALA A 9 8.93 2.66 24.91
C ALA A 9 9.37 2.53 26.38
N LEU A 10 10.47 3.20 26.75
CA LEU A 10 10.95 3.22 28.15
C LEU A 10 9.97 3.96 29.06
N ARG A 11 9.54 5.17 28.67
CA ARG A 11 8.64 6.03 29.47
C ARG A 11 7.28 5.36 29.69
N SER A 12 6.76 4.70 28.69
CA SER A 12 5.45 4.03 28.71
C SER A 12 5.50 2.62 29.28
N GLY A 13 6.69 2.09 29.62
CA GLY A 13 6.87 0.79 30.26
C GLY A 13 6.56 -0.41 29.38
N TRP A 14 6.77 -0.29 28.06
CA TRP A 14 6.57 -1.41 27.14
C TRP A 14 7.86 -1.98 26.54
N THR A 15 9.02 -1.64 27.08
CA THR A 15 10.33 -2.15 26.61
C THR A 15 10.39 -3.67 26.48
N ASP A 16 9.79 -4.37 27.44
CA ASP A 16 9.77 -5.84 27.50
C ASP A 16 8.58 -6.48 26.74
N ARG A 17 7.69 -5.65 26.16
CA ARG A 17 6.60 -6.15 25.33
C ARG A 17 7.11 -6.56 23.97
N ILE A 18 6.52 -7.62 23.40
CA ILE A 18 6.82 -8.05 22.04
C ILE A 18 6.40 -6.94 21.08
N ALA A 19 7.34 -6.52 20.21
CA ALA A 19 7.08 -5.65 19.08
C ALA A 19 6.87 -6.45 17.79
N TYR A 20 7.63 -7.54 17.62
CA TYR A 20 7.59 -8.33 16.40
C TYR A 20 7.64 -9.83 16.64
N TYR A 21 6.89 -10.54 15.78
CA TYR A 21 6.98 -11.98 15.56
C TYR A 21 7.57 -12.22 14.17
N GLU A 22 8.62 -13.02 14.07
CA GLU A 22 9.27 -13.42 12.80
C GLU A 22 9.55 -14.93 12.85
N GLY A 23 8.72 -15.73 12.20
CA GLY A 23 8.77 -17.18 12.35
C GLY A 23 8.57 -17.62 13.81
N ASP A 24 9.60 -18.30 14.38
CA ASP A 24 9.61 -18.71 15.80
C ASP A 24 10.22 -17.65 16.73
N ARG A 25 10.82 -16.61 16.16
CA ARG A 25 11.49 -15.56 16.91
C ARG A 25 10.49 -14.50 17.36
N THR A 26 10.66 -14.04 18.59
CA THR A 26 10.01 -12.83 19.09
C THR A 26 11.06 -11.78 19.41
N VAL A 27 10.74 -10.51 19.18
CA VAL A 27 11.63 -9.39 19.46
C VAL A 27 10.84 -8.32 20.19
N THR A 28 11.35 -7.89 21.35
CA THR A 28 10.70 -6.86 22.16
C THR A 28 10.98 -5.46 21.63
N HIS A 29 10.21 -4.47 22.09
CA HIS A 29 10.45 -3.06 21.76
C HIS A 29 11.87 -2.62 22.16
N GLY A 30 12.32 -3.01 23.37
CA GLY A 30 13.66 -2.70 23.84
C GLY A 30 14.77 -3.30 22.96
N GLU A 31 14.60 -4.56 22.58
CA GLU A 31 15.55 -5.25 21.68
C GLU A 31 15.61 -4.61 20.31
N VAL A 32 14.46 -4.26 19.69
CA VAL A 32 14.40 -3.58 18.40
C VAL A 32 15.18 -2.25 18.44
N HIS A 33 14.92 -1.42 19.44
CA HIS A 33 15.56 -0.11 19.55
C HIS A 33 17.06 -0.21 19.87
N SER A 34 17.45 -1.15 20.72
CA SER A 34 18.85 -1.43 21.01
C SER A 34 19.59 -1.92 19.78
N LEU A 35 19.02 -2.89 19.06
CA LEU A 35 19.61 -3.44 17.85
C LEU A 35 19.73 -2.37 16.74
N ALA A 36 18.69 -1.54 16.55
CA ALA A 36 18.71 -0.45 15.59
C ALA A 36 19.80 0.61 15.93
N ALA A 37 19.99 0.91 17.21
CA ALA A 37 21.02 1.84 17.65
C ALA A 37 22.44 1.33 17.37
N ARG A 38 22.68 0.02 17.54
CA ARG A 38 23.97 -0.63 17.22
C ARG A 38 24.14 -0.80 15.70
N ALA A 39 23.08 -1.17 14.96
CA ALA A 39 23.11 -1.23 13.51
C ALA A 39 23.43 0.13 12.87
N ALA A 40 23.06 1.24 13.51
CA ALA A 40 23.46 2.56 13.08
C ALA A 40 25.00 2.75 13.11
N SER A 41 25.72 2.17 14.07
CA SER A 41 27.20 2.16 14.07
C SER A 41 27.76 1.38 12.89
N VAL A 42 27.16 0.22 12.54
CA VAL A 42 27.55 -0.54 11.35
C VAL A 42 27.36 0.30 10.09
N LEU A 43 26.21 0.96 9.92
CA LEU A 43 25.95 1.82 8.76
C LEU A 43 26.94 3.00 8.71
N ALA A 44 27.21 3.63 9.86
CA ALA A 44 28.18 4.73 9.96
C ALA A 44 29.60 4.28 9.55
N GLY A 45 30.01 3.06 9.91
CA GLY A 45 31.27 2.44 9.47
C GLY A 45 31.37 2.25 7.95
N HIS A 46 30.23 2.25 7.23
CA HIS A 46 30.17 2.24 5.77
C HIS A 46 29.98 3.64 5.16
N GLY A 47 30.21 4.71 5.93
CA GLY A 47 30.15 6.09 5.47
C GLY A 47 28.72 6.67 5.44
N VAL A 48 27.74 6.01 6.03
CA VAL A 48 26.38 6.55 6.12
C VAL A 48 26.32 7.61 7.22
N GLY A 49 25.80 8.78 6.88
CA GLY A 49 25.58 9.90 7.79
C GLY A 49 24.30 10.66 7.48
N GLN A 50 24.14 11.83 8.10
CA GLN A 50 22.98 12.67 7.89
C GLN A 50 22.84 13.07 6.40
N GLY A 51 21.66 12.85 5.83
CA GLY A 51 21.34 13.12 4.43
C GLY A 51 21.80 12.05 3.43
N SER A 52 22.59 11.06 3.85
CA SER A 52 22.92 9.91 2.99
C SER A 52 21.70 9.07 2.69
N SER A 53 21.56 8.56 1.45
CA SER A 53 20.53 7.61 1.08
C SER A 53 20.99 6.17 1.29
N VAL A 54 20.18 5.36 1.98
CA VAL A 54 20.42 3.93 2.19
C VAL A 54 19.29 3.16 1.50
N LEU A 55 19.62 2.41 0.45
CA LEU A 55 18.65 1.57 -0.26
C LEU A 55 18.39 0.28 0.53
N ILE A 56 17.15 0.11 0.98
CA ILE A 56 16.68 -1.08 1.67
C ILE A 56 15.81 -1.88 0.69
N THR A 57 16.33 -3.04 0.28
CA THR A 57 15.63 -3.98 -0.61
C THR A 57 15.66 -5.37 0.01
N LEU A 58 14.95 -5.50 1.12
CA LEU A 58 14.78 -6.70 1.93
C LEU A 58 13.31 -7.14 1.95
N PRO A 59 13.04 -8.44 2.10
CA PRO A 59 11.70 -8.91 2.49
C PRO A 59 11.36 -8.42 3.90
N ASP A 60 10.08 -8.51 4.28
CA ASP A 60 9.63 -8.19 5.64
C ASP A 60 10.34 -9.07 6.66
N GLY A 61 10.97 -8.44 7.65
CA GLY A 61 11.71 -9.11 8.71
C GLY A 61 12.38 -8.10 9.64
N ILE A 62 12.97 -8.60 10.72
CA ILE A 62 13.68 -7.77 11.70
C ILE A 62 14.83 -7.00 11.07
N ALA A 63 15.53 -7.59 10.10
CA ALA A 63 16.62 -6.92 9.40
C ALA A 63 16.13 -5.67 8.64
N TRP A 64 14.93 -5.72 8.03
CA TRP A 64 14.31 -4.58 7.38
C TRP A 64 13.99 -3.45 8.38
N VAL A 65 13.34 -3.80 9.50
CA VAL A 65 12.98 -2.85 10.56
C VAL A 65 14.22 -2.18 11.15
N VAL A 66 15.25 -2.99 11.41
CA VAL A 66 16.54 -2.51 11.97
C VAL A 66 17.25 -1.59 10.99
N ALA A 67 17.31 -1.94 9.70
CA ALA A 67 17.93 -1.10 8.67
C ALA A 67 17.23 0.27 8.56
N PHE A 68 15.88 0.28 8.59
CA PHE A 68 15.09 1.50 8.56
C PHE A 68 15.35 2.39 9.79
N LEU A 69 15.23 1.83 10.99
CA LEU A 69 15.43 2.58 12.24
C LEU A 69 16.88 3.03 12.43
N ALA A 70 17.86 2.24 11.99
CA ALA A 70 19.28 2.62 12.00
C ALA A 70 19.55 3.81 11.07
N SER A 71 19.01 3.79 9.85
CA SER A 71 19.09 4.93 8.93
C SER A 71 18.46 6.17 9.54
N ALA A 72 17.24 6.04 10.09
CA ALA A 72 16.56 7.12 10.78
C ALA A 72 17.35 7.71 11.95
N ARG A 73 18.07 6.86 12.72
CA ARG A 73 18.90 7.28 13.85
C ARG A 73 20.07 8.15 13.43
N LEU A 74 20.69 7.85 12.29
CA LEU A 74 21.80 8.62 11.72
C LEU A 74 21.35 9.89 11.00
N GLY A 75 20.04 10.11 10.81
CA GLY A 75 19.52 11.15 9.93
C GLY A 75 19.76 10.85 8.45
N ALA A 76 20.01 9.61 8.11
CA ALA A 76 20.05 9.13 6.75
C ALA A 76 18.62 8.89 6.23
N VAL A 77 18.44 8.87 4.91
CA VAL A 77 17.18 8.68 4.23
C VAL A 77 17.06 7.23 3.79
N ALA A 78 16.07 6.50 4.32
CA ALA A 78 15.81 5.12 3.92
C ALA A 78 15.07 5.09 2.58
N VAL A 79 15.66 4.48 1.55
CA VAL A 79 15.04 4.32 0.24
C VAL A 79 14.41 2.93 0.19
N LEU A 80 13.08 2.89 0.12
CA LEU A 80 12.32 1.65 0.25
C LEU A 80 12.05 1.04 -1.13
N ALA A 81 12.62 -0.12 -1.40
CA ALA A 81 12.43 -0.82 -2.66
C ALA A 81 11.94 -2.25 -2.47
N ASN A 82 11.03 -2.68 -3.35
CA ASN A 82 10.59 -4.06 -3.42
C ASN A 82 11.75 -4.97 -3.89
N PRO A 83 12.14 -6.01 -3.16
CA PRO A 83 13.19 -6.94 -3.58
C PRO A 83 12.84 -7.71 -4.87
N GLY A 84 11.57 -7.81 -5.22
CA GLY A 84 11.08 -8.42 -6.45
C GLY A 84 11.18 -7.55 -7.72
N LEU A 85 11.71 -6.34 -7.65
CA LEU A 85 11.93 -5.50 -8.84
C LEU A 85 12.94 -6.15 -9.80
N THR A 86 12.83 -5.81 -11.09
CA THR A 86 13.85 -6.18 -12.09
C THR A 86 15.19 -5.50 -11.81
N ALA A 87 16.28 -6.05 -12.33
CA ALA A 87 17.63 -5.46 -12.16
C ALA A 87 17.69 -4.00 -12.65
N ASP A 88 17.08 -3.69 -13.79
CA ASP A 88 17.05 -2.33 -14.34
C ASP A 88 16.29 -1.35 -13.42
N ARG A 89 15.19 -1.81 -12.80
CA ARG A 89 14.43 -1.00 -11.85
C ARG A 89 15.20 -0.78 -10.55
N HIS A 90 15.90 -1.79 -10.06
CA HIS A 90 16.80 -1.66 -8.91
C HIS A 90 17.93 -0.65 -9.19
N ALA A 91 18.59 -0.77 -10.36
CA ALA A 91 19.65 0.13 -10.78
C ALA A 91 19.13 1.58 -10.94
N TYR A 92 17.93 1.74 -11.48
CA TYR A 92 17.28 3.05 -11.58
C TYR A 92 17.05 3.67 -10.20
N VAL A 93 16.41 2.94 -9.27
CA VAL A 93 16.12 3.43 -7.91
C VAL A 93 17.40 3.80 -7.16
N ALA A 94 18.44 2.96 -7.24
CA ALA A 94 19.72 3.22 -6.60
C ALA A 94 20.41 4.49 -7.14
N LYS A 95 20.34 4.70 -8.45
CA LYS A 95 20.92 5.88 -9.11
C LYS A 95 20.12 7.15 -8.82
N ASP A 96 18.79 7.09 -8.97
CA ASP A 96 17.88 8.23 -8.80
C ASP A 96 17.90 8.76 -7.37
N SER A 97 17.99 7.85 -6.38
CA SER A 97 18.08 8.20 -4.95
C SER A 97 19.50 8.52 -4.48
N GLU A 98 20.51 8.44 -5.36
CA GLU A 98 21.94 8.63 -4.99
C GLU A 98 22.35 7.76 -3.80
N ALA A 99 21.90 6.50 -3.77
CA ALA A 99 22.18 5.59 -2.66
C ALA A 99 23.68 5.36 -2.48
N VAL A 100 24.19 5.48 -1.25
CA VAL A 100 25.59 5.25 -0.91
C VAL A 100 25.83 3.84 -0.38
N LEU A 101 24.78 3.19 0.12
CA LEU A 101 24.79 1.84 0.66
C LEU A 101 23.51 1.11 0.29
N VAL A 102 23.63 -0.17 0.00
CA VAL A 102 22.50 -1.07 -0.22
C VAL A 102 22.45 -2.10 0.91
N VAL A 103 21.26 -2.27 1.50
CA VAL A 103 20.97 -3.37 2.43
C VAL A 103 19.96 -4.29 1.75
N SER A 104 20.36 -5.52 1.42
CA SER A 104 19.52 -6.45 0.67
C SER A 104 19.74 -7.91 1.08
N GLU A 105 19.09 -8.84 0.37
CA GLU A 105 19.47 -10.24 0.41
C GLU A 105 20.76 -10.48 -0.40
N ALA A 106 21.53 -11.52 -0.04
CA ALA A 106 22.81 -11.83 -0.68
C ALA A 106 22.69 -12.00 -2.21
N GLY A 107 21.61 -12.62 -2.70
CA GLY A 107 21.36 -12.85 -4.13
C GLY A 107 21.11 -11.59 -4.97
N LEU A 108 20.95 -10.43 -4.34
CA LEU A 108 20.72 -9.18 -5.04
C LEU A 108 21.97 -8.30 -5.19
N ALA A 109 23.08 -8.64 -4.54
CA ALA A 109 24.30 -7.82 -4.52
C ALA A 109 24.81 -7.43 -5.92
N GLU A 110 24.79 -8.39 -6.87
CA GLU A 110 25.25 -8.18 -8.25
C GLU A 110 24.42 -7.15 -9.05
N ARG A 111 23.22 -6.81 -8.56
CA ARG A 111 22.35 -5.79 -9.19
C ARG A 111 22.80 -4.35 -8.91
N PHE A 112 23.77 -4.16 -8.00
CA PHE A 112 24.22 -2.86 -7.52
C PHE A 112 25.73 -2.69 -7.67
N PRO A 113 26.29 -2.79 -8.89
CA PRO A 113 27.73 -2.73 -9.10
C PRO A 113 28.27 -1.34 -8.66
N GLY A 114 29.36 -1.38 -7.90
CA GLY A 114 30.04 -0.17 -7.43
C GLY A 114 29.45 0.48 -6.17
N LEU A 115 28.34 -0.02 -5.64
CA LEU A 115 27.81 0.43 -4.36
C LEU A 115 28.29 -0.45 -3.20
N ALA A 116 28.51 0.14 -2.05
CA ALA A 116 28.70 -0.60 -0.81
C ALA A 116 27.45 -1.46 -0.54
N HIS A 117 27.65 -2.70 -0.08
CA HIS A 117 26.56 -3.65 0.11
C HIS A 117 26.71 -4.39 1.44
N LEU A 118 25.59 -4.52 2.16
CA LEU A 118 25.41 -5.37 3.33
C LEU A 118 24.23 -6.30 3.12
N THR A 119 24.34 -7.54 3.54
CA THR A 119 23.11 -8.34 3.68
C THR A 119 22.38 -7.96 4.97
N GLY A 120 21.05 -8.16 4.99
CA GLY A 120 20.28 -7.98 6.22
C GLY A 120 20.80 -8.81 7.39
N ALA A 121 21.25 -10.05 7.12
CA ALA A 121 21.87 -10.93 8.11
C ALA A 121 23.19 -10.34 8.64
N GLN A 122 24.09 -9.88 7.77
CA GLN A 122 25.35 -9.24 8.18
C GLN A 122 25.11 -7.98 8.99
N LEU A 123 24.09 -7.17 8.65
CA LEU A 123 23.75 -5.99 9.42
C LEU A 123 23.37 -6.35 10.85
N VAL A 124 22.48 -7.34 11.03
CA VAL A 124 22.01 -7.77 12.35
C VAL A 124 23.14 -8.46 13.15
N GLU A 125 23.93 -9.31 12.52
CA GLU A 125 25.06 -10.01 13.15
C GLU A 125 26.12 -9.01 13.65
N ARG A 126 26.59 -8.10 12.81
CA ARG A 126 27.58 -7.08 13.20
C ARG A 126 27.04 -6.13 14.26
N ALA A 127 25.77 -5.74 14.17
CA ALA A 127 25.14 -4.88 15.16
C ALA A 127 25.19 -5.48 16.59
N ALA A 128 25.24 -6.81 16.74
CA ALA A 128 25.33 -7.43 18.04
C ALA A 128 26.69 -7.15 18.75
N GLU A 129 27.73 -6.85 17.98
CA GLU A 129 29.09 -6.59 18.47
C GLU A 129 29.43 -5.10 18.62
N GLU A 130 28.56 -4.20 18.10
CA GLU A 130 28.78 -2.77 18.08
C GLU A 130 28.22 -2.04 19.32
N GLU A 131 28.82 -0.91 19.67
CA GLU A 131 28.21 0.03 20.61
C GLU A 131 27.12 0.88 19.93
N PRO A 132 26.10 1.33 20.65
CA PRO A 132 25.04 2.15 20.07
C PRO A 132 25.55 3.49 19.50
N ALA A 133 25.28 3.80 18.25
CA ALA A 133 25.56 5.11 17.67
C ALA A 133 24.73 6.20 18.37
N PRO A 134 25.29 7.43 18.53
CA PRO A 134 24.49 8.57 18.97
C PRO A 134 23.40 8.89 17.96
N ALA A 135 22.25 9.36 18.44
CA ALA A 135 21.18 9.80 17.55
C ALA A 135 21.49 11.17 16.97
N ALA A 136 21.28 11.32 15.67
CA ALA A 136 21.36 12.62 15.01
C ALA A 136 20.28 13.57 15.56
N ARG A 137 20.66 14.85 15.74
CA ARG A 137 19.73 15.91 16.14
C ARG A 137 19.07 16.50 14.90
N LEU A 138 17.80 16.17 14.70
CA LEU A 138 17.04 16.51 13.49
C LEU A 138 15.77 17.27 13.84
N GLY A 139 15.36 18.17 12.95
CA GLY A 139 14.02 18.75 12.99
C GLY A 139 12.97 17.75 12.51
N PRO A 140 11.68 17.98 12.82
CA PRO A 140 10.58 17.11 12.39
C PRO A 140 10.46 17.04 10.87
N ASP A 141 10.79 18.10 10.18
CA ASP A 141 10.76 18.26 8.72
C ASP A 141 11.87 17.52 7.96
N HIS A 142 12.83 16.91 8.65
CA HIS A 142 13.96 16.25 7.99
C HIS A 142 13.46 15.03 7.21
N PRO A 143 13.94 14.80 5.97
CA PRO A 143 13.59 13.60 5.21
C PRO A 143 13.93 12.32 5.98
N LEU A 144 13.00 11.39 6.03
CA LEU A 144 13.14 10.10 6.70
C LEU A 144 13.27 8.97 5.69
N TYR A 145 12.37 8.94 4.71
CA TYR A 145 12.37 7.88 3.71
C TYR A 145 11.89 8.36 2.35
N ILE A 146 12.26 7.61 1.33
CA ILE A 146 11.79 7.75 -0.04
C ILE A 146 11.09 6.45 -0.43
N GLN A 147 9.88 6.57 -0.94
CA GLN A 147 9.11 5.44 -1.44
C GLN A 147 8.77 5.64 -2.90
N TYR A 148 9.14 4.65 -3.74
CA TYR A 148 8.91 4.74 -5.18
C TYR A 148 7.52 4.27 -5.56
N THR A 149 6.78 5.12 -6.26
CA THR A 149 5.46 4.81 -6.82
C THR A 149 5.54 4.57 -8.32
N SER A 150 4.73 3.64 -8.83
CA SER A 150 4.61 3.42 -10.27
C SER A 150 3.88 4.60 -10.92
N GLY A 151 4.63 5.49 -11.54
CA GLY A 151 4.05 6.58 -12.33
C GLY A 151 3.30 6.06 -13.56
N THR A 152 2.25 6.77 -13.97
CA THR A 152 1.52 6.51 -15.23
C THR A 152 2.39 6.75 -16.48
N THR A 153 3.55 7.38 -16.31
CA THR A 153 4.47 7.79 -17.40
C THR A 153 5.67 6.85 -17.61
N GLY A 154 5.76 5.72 -16.89
CA GLY A 154 6.75 4.66 -17.14
C GLY A 154 7.83 4.49 -16.08
N LEU A 155 8.57 5.51 -15.64
CA LEU A 155 9.58 5.38 -14.58
C LEU A 155 8.96 5.66 -13.21
N PRO A 156 9.38 4.93 -12.15
CA PRO A 156 8.94 5.19 -10.79
C PRO A 156 9.40 6.58 -10.31
N LYS A 157 8.55 7.22 -9.48
CA LYS A 157 8.85 8.51 -8.87
C LYS A 157 9.11 8.32 -7.37
N GLY A 158 10.18 8.89 -6.86
CA GLY A 158 10.52 8.87 -5.44
C GLY A 158 9.71 9.89 -4.65
N VAL A 159 8.82 9.43 -3.79
CA VAL A 159 8.02 10.28 -2.88
C VAL A 159 8.78 10.44 -1.58
N VAL A 160 9.03 11.67 -1.16
CA VAL A 160 9.82 11.98 0.03
C VAL A 160 8.94 12.21 1.25
N HIS A 161 9.20 11.49 2.34
CA HIS A 161 8.50 11.61 3.62
C HIS A 161 9.43 11.99 4.76
N ARG A 162 8.86 12.54 5.85
CA ARG A 162 9.57 13.19 6.95
C ARG A 162 9.54 12.35 8.23
N HIS A 163 10.40 12.73 9.18
CA HIS A 163 10.48 12.07 10.48
C HIS A 163 9.20 12.16 11.32
N GLU A 164 8.40 13.21 11.18
CA GLU A 164 7.13 13.38 11.90
C GLU A 164 6.00 12.52 11.32
N ASP A 165 6.05 12.19 10.03
CA ASP A 165 4.94 11.53 9.32
C ASP A 165 4.56 10.19 9.95
N MET A 166 5.56 9.41 10.40
CA MET A 166 5.32 8.08 10.99
C MET A 166 4.49 8.12 12.27
N GLU A 167 4.71 9.10 13.14
CA GLU A 167 3.90 9.29 14.35
C GLU A 167 2.47 9.70 14.00
N ILE A 168 2.32 10.54 12.96
CA ILE A 168 1.02 11.03 12.51
C ILE A 168 0.20 9.89 11.87
N TYR A 169 0.84 8.93 11.17
CA TYR A 169 0.12 7.74 10.66
C TYR A 169 -0.56 6.99 11.77
N TYR A 170 0.13 6.77 12.90
CA TYR A 170 -0.46 6.11 14.05
C TYR A 170 -1.46 7.02 14.78
N SER A 171 -1.08 8.23 15.17
CA SER A 171 -1.93 9.11 15.98
C SER A 171 -3.22 9.51 15.26
N GLY A 172 -3.19 9.67 13.92
CA GLY A 172 -4.35 9.95 13.10
C GLY A 172 -5.17 8.68 12.80
N ALA A 173 -4.74 7.90 11.83
CA ALA A 173 -5.49 6.73 11.38
C ALA A 173 -5.50 5.60 12.42
N GLY A 174 -4.33 5.18 12.91
CA GLY A 174 -4.20 4.02 13.79
C GLY A 174 -4.95 4.17 15.10
N LYS A 175 -4.73 5.28 15.81
CA LYS A 175 -5.29 5.50 17.16
C LYS A 175 -6.69 6.09 17.14
N GLN A 176 -6.89 7.18 16.36
CA GLN A 176 -8.13 7.97 16.46
C GLN A 176 -9.28 7.43 15.60
N VAL A 177 -9.01 6.59 14.61
CA VAL A 177 -10.05 6.01 13.74
C VAL A 177 -10.11 4.50 13.86
N ILE A 178 -9.01 3.80 13.56
CA ILE A 178 -8.96 2.32 13.54
C ILE A 178 -9.05 1.76 14.97
N GLY A 179 -8.48 2.43 15.98
CA GLY A 179 -8.50 1.97 17.36
C GLY A 179 -7.40 0.97 17.72
N PHE A 180 -6.31 0.92 16.92
CA PHE A 180 -5.17 0.05 17.21
C PHE A 180 -4.44 0.49 18.47
N GLY A 181 -4.25 -0.42 19.43
CA GLY A 181 -3.66 -0.14 20.73
C GLY A 181 -2.53 -1.09 21.12
N ARG A 182 -2.10 -0.94 22.37
CA ARG A 182 -0.94 -1.68 22.91
C ARG A 182 -1.14 -3.19 23.03
N ASP A 183 -2.37 -3.66 23.07
CA ASP A 183 -2.68 -5.09 23.21
C ASP A 183 -3.03 -5.74 21.87
N ASP A 184 -2.91 -4.97 20.77
CA ASP A 184 -3.18 -5.45 19.45
C ASP A 184 -1.95 -6.04 18.75
N ILE A 185 -2.22 -7.01 17.88
CA ILE A 185 -1.24 -7.67 17.04
C ILE A 185 -1.70 -7.52 15.58
N ALA A 186 -0.90 -6.82 14.79
CA ALA A 186 -1.14 -6.62 13.37
C ALA A 186 -0.55 -7.74 12.52
N LEU A 187 -1.27 -8.17 11.50
CA LEU A 187 -0.70 -8.87 10.34
C LEU A 187 -1.04 -8.07 9.09
N SER A 188 -0.03 -7.53 8.41
CA SER A 188 -0.19 -6.86 7.13
C SER A 188 0.25 -7.77 5.98
N VAL A 189 -0.68 -8.07 5.08
CA VAL A 189 -0.39 -8.77 3.82
C VAL A 189 0.42 -7.88 2.88
N SER A 190 0.18 -6.56 2.94
CA SER A 190 0.99 -5.55 2.25
C SER A 190 2.34 -5.40 2.96
N LYS A 191 3.42 -5.38 2.18
CA LYS A 191 4.80 -5.41 2.70
C LYS A 191 5.28 -4.04 3.19
N LEU A 192 6.31 -4.05 4.04
CA LEU A 192 6.89 -2.84 4.67
C LEU A 192 7.43 -1.81 3.68
N PHE A 193 7.82 -2.21 2.49
CA PHE A 193 8.25 -1.29 1.44
C PHE A 193 7.10 -0.61 0.70
N PHE A 194 5.84 -0.85 1.08
CA PHE A 194 4.65 -0.13 0.61
C PHE A 194 4.06 0.74 1.72
N ALA A 195 3.49 1.89 1.35
CA ALA A 195 2.90 2.86 2.28
C ALA A 195 1.90 2.20 3.26
N TYR A 196 1.04 1.33 2.75
CA TYR A 196 0.05 0.63 3.55
C TYR A 196 0.69 -0.29 4.59
N GLY A 197 1.63 -1.16 4.17
CA GLY A 197 2.35 -2.05 5.08
C GLY A 197 3.25 -1.31 6.07
N LEU A 198 3.89 -0.22 5.65
CA LEU A 198 4.73 0.62 6.50
C LEU A 198 3.94 1.20 7.68
N GLY A 199 2.74 1.73 7.43
CA GLY A 199 1.88 2.21 8.51
C GLY A 199 1.43 1.09 9.43
N ASN A 200 0.87 0.02 8.87
CA ASN A 200 0.23 -1.06 9.62
C ASN A 200 1.20 -1.92 10.44
N ALA A 201 2.38 -2.24 9.90
CA ALA A 201 3.32 -3.18 10.50
C ALA A 201 4.60 -2.53 11.05
N LEU A 202 4.82 -1.22 10.83
CA LEU A 202 5.93 -0.49 11.45
C LEU A 202 5.42 0.64 12.36
N ALA A 203 4.67 1.62 11.80
CA ALA A 203 4.25 2.78 12.58
C ALA A 203 3.33 2.38 13.73
N PHE A 204 2.25 1.64 13.45
CA PHE A 204 1.24 1.33 14.47
C PHE A 204 1.81 0.56 15.66
N PRO A 205 2.53 -0.58 15.50
CA PRO A 205 3.07 -1.30 16.65
C PRO A 205 4.09 -0.47 17.42
N LEU A 206 5.00 0.24 16.75
CA LEU A 206 6.06 0.99 17.44
C LEU A 206 5.56 2.20 18.24
N TRP A 207 4.48 2.87 17.81
CA TRP A 207 3.90 4.01 18.52
C TRP A 207 2.79 3.63 19.50
N SER A 208 2.24 2.42 19.43
CA SER A 208 1.20 1.94 20.38
C SER A 208 1.75 1.10 21.53
N GLY A 209 2.93 0.50 21.38
CA GLY A 209 3.40 -0.59 22.23
C GLY A 209 2.74 -1.94 21.94
N GLY A 210 2.02 -2.05 20.81
CA GLY A 210 1.48 -3.29 20.28
C GLY A 210 2.51 -4.08 19.47
N ALA A 211 2.07 -5.08 18.72
CA ALA A 211 2.96 -5.96 17.96
C ALA A 211 2.56 -6.09 16.49
N ALA A 212 3.49 -6.59 15.66
CA ALA A 212 3.18 -7.05 14.31
C ALA A 212 3.84 -8.40 14.00
N VAL A 213 3.21 -9.16 13.13
CA VAL A 213 3.78 -10.38 12.54
C VAL A 213 4.45 -10.01 11.22
N LEU A 214 5.73 -10.33 11.09
CA LEU A 214 6.52 -10.12 9.86
C LEU A 214 6.61 -11.44 9.10
N GLU A 215 6.13 -11.45 7.87
CA GLU A 215 6.19 -12.61 6.98
C GLU A 215 7.00 -12.25 5.73
N PRO A 216 8.20 -12.83 5.54
CA PRO A 216 9.06 -12.51 4.39
C PRO A 216 8.51 -13.02 3.06
N GLY A 217 7.79 -14.14 3.11
CA GLY A 217 7.29 -14.83 1.92
C GLY A 217 6.09 -14.17 1.25
N PRO A 218 5.69 -14.68 0.10
CA PRO A 218 4.44 -14.26 -0.55
C PRO A 218 3.25 -14.64 0.34
N PRO A 219 2.24 -13.75 0.47
CA PRO A 219 1.11 -13.92 1.39
C PRO A 219 0.10 -14.96 0.83
N ARG A 220 0.39 -16.24 0.98
CA ARG A 220 -0.53 -17.32 0.59
C ARG A 220 -1.64 -17.46 1.64
N PRO A 221 -2.91 -17.71 1.25
CA PRO A 221 -4.04 -17.78 2.19
C PRO A 221 -3.82 -18.73 3.36
N ALA A 222 -3.37 -19.96 3.12
CA ALA A 222 -3.08 -20.92 4.18
C ALA A 222 -2.00 -20.43 5.16
N ARG A 223 -0.97 -19.71 4.68
CA ARG A 223 0.06 -19.14 5.54
C ARG A 223 -0.47 -17.97 6.36
N ILE A 224 -1.34 -17.14 5.77
CA ILE A 224 -2.01 -16.05 6.51
C ILE A 224 -2.85 -16.64 7.64
N ALA A 225 -3.66 -17.66 7.38
CA ALA A 225 -4.49 -18.34 8.37
C ALA A 225 -3.64 -18.94 9.51
N GLU A 226 -2.57 -19.65 9.17
CA GLU A 226 -1.62 -20.18 10.16
C GLU A 226 -1.04 -19.08 11.07
N LEU A 227 -0.59 -17.96 10.49
CA LEU A 227 0.00 -16.85 11.23
C LEU A 227 -1.04 -16.16 12.14
N VAL A 228 -2.27 -15.98 11.64
CA VAL A 228 -3.36 -15.39 12.42
C VAL A 228 -3.67 -16.25 13.64
N ALA A 229 -3.88 -17.56 13.45
CA ALA A 229 -4.17 -18.49 14.52
C ALA A 229 -3.00 -18.60 15.53
N ARG A 230 -1.77 -18.76 15.02
CA ARG A 230 -0.56 -18.95 15.84
C ARG A 230 -0.26 -17.76 16.73
N HIS A 231 -0.27 -16.55 16.15
CA HIS A 231 0.12 -15.33 16.87
C HIS A 231 -1.07 -14.58 17.45
N ARG A 232 -2.30 -15.11 17.29
CA ARG A 232 -3.53 -14.51 17.81
C ARG A 232 -3.71 -13.07 17.29
N VAL A 233 -3.52 -12.89 15.98
CA VAL A 233 -3.64 -11.59 15.31
C VAL A 233 -5.01 -10.97 15.60
N THR A 234 -5.03 -9.69 15.97
CA THR A 234 -6.27 -8.94 16.26
C THR A 234 -6.68 -8.02 15.13
N TYR A 235 -5.72 -7.55 14.33
CA TYR A 235 -5.97 -6.73 13.14
C TYR A 235 -5.33 -7.35 11.89
N LEU A 236 -6.17 -7.64 10.90
CA LEU A 236 -5.73 -8.14 9.60
C LEU A 236 -5.83 -7.03 8.55
N TYR A 237 -4.70 -6.69 7.91
CA TYR A 237 -4.59 -5.69 6.86
C TYR A 237 -4.29 -6.37 5.53
N ALA A 238 -5.20 -6.24 4.55
CA ALA A 238 -5.02 -6.86 3.24
C ALA A 238 -5.71 -6.04 2.14
N VAL A 239 -5.40 -6.36 0.90
CA VAL A 239 -6.12 -5.84 -0.27
C VAL A 239 -7.38 -6.70 -0.54
N PRO A 240 -8.42 -6.18 -1.22
CA PRO A 240 -9.63 -6.94 -1.54
C PRO A 240 -9.38 -8.29 -2.18
N SER A 241 -8.46 -8.36 -3.15
CA SER A 241 -8.12 -9.63 -3.81
C SER A 241 -7.54 -10.68 -2.85
N ALA A 242 -6.77 -10.27 -1.84
CA ALA A 242 -6.26 -11.19 -0.81
C ALA A 242 -7.38 -11.69 0.09
N TYR A 243 -8.34 -10.84 0.49
CA TYR A 243 -9.53 -11.29 1.23
C TYR A 243 -10.34 -12.31 0.43
N ALA A 244 -10.57 -12.07 -0.87
CA ALA A 244 -11.28 -13.03 -1.71
C ALA A 244 -10.61 -14.41 -1.73
N ASN A 245 -9.26 -14.44 -1.79
CA ASN A 245 -8.51 -15.70 -1.75
C ASN A 245 -8.57 -16.36 -0.36
N ILE A 246 -8.47 -15.60 0.73
CA ILE A 246 -8.64 -16.10 2.10
C ILE A 246 -9.99 -16.79 2.24
N LEU A 247 -11.07 -16.16 1.83
CA LEU A 247 -12.41 -16.71 1.91
C LEU A 247 -12.60 -18.01 1.11
N ALA A 248 -11.84 -18.16 0.03
CA ALA A 248 -11.93 -19.32 -0.85
C ALA A 248 -11.11 -20.53 -0.39
N GLU A 249 -10.02 -20.30 0.37
CA GLU A 249 -8.99 -21.30 0.59
C GLU A 249 -8.73 -21.63 2.07
N THR A 250 -9.42 -20.96 3.03
CA THR A 250 -9.13 -21.11 4.47
C THR A 250 -10.40 -21.36 5.29
N ASP A 251 -10.24 -21.70 6.59
CA ASP A 251 -11.33 -21.91 7.54
C ASP A 251 -11.55 -20.65 8.40
N PRO A 252 -12.81 -20.19 8.60
CA PRO A 252 -13.12 -19.08 9.50
C PRO A 252 -12.59 -19.25 10.93
N ALA A 253 -12.47 -20.49 11.41
CA ALA A 253 -11.97 -20.78 12.75
C ALA A 253 -10.53 -20.29 12.97
N ASP A 254 -9.71 -20.23 11.93
CA ASP A 254 -8.33 -19.73 11.99
C ASP A 254 -8.26 -18.23 12.31
N PHE A 255 -9.36 -17.50 12.06
CA PHE A 255 -9.45 -16.05 12.23
C PHE A 255 -10.19 -15.62 13.50
N ALA A 256 -10.51 -16.54 14.41
CA ALA A 256 -11.33 -16.27 15.59
C ALA A 256 -10.79 -15.17 16.53
N THR A 257 -9.52 -14.78 16.41
CA THR A 257 -8.92 -13.70 17.23
C THR A 257 -8.96 -12.34 16.53
N VAL A 258 -9.29 -12.29 15.23
CA VAL A 258 -9.41 -11.03 14.49
C VAL A 258 -10.59 -10.24 15.01
N ARG A 259 -10.36 -9.06 15.54
CA ARG A 259 -11.40 -8.16 16.01
C ARG A 259 -11.80 -7.11 14.99
N ALA A 260 -10.90 -6.80 14.07
CA ALA A 260 -11.18 -5.97 12.91
C ALA A 260 -10.23 -6.30 11.75
N ALA A 261 -10.71 -6.08 10.55
CA ALA A 261 -9.93 -6.18 9.32
C ALA A 261 -10.00 -4.85 8.56
N VAL A 262 -8.93 -4.51 7.84
CA VAL A 262 -8.87 -3.27 7.05
C VAL A 262 -8.48 -3.62 5.63
N SER A 263 -9.16 -3.02 4.66
CA SER A 263 -8.93 -3.18 3.23
C SER A 263 -8.48 -1.85 2.61
N ALA A 264 -7.47 -1.90 1.76
CA ALA A 264 -7.01 -0.73 1.02
C ALA A 264 -6.33 -1.12 -0.31
N GLY A 265 -6.03 -0.14 -1.15
CA GLY A 265 -5.23 -0.28 -2.37
C GLY A 265 -5.99 -0.74 -3.61
N GLU A 266 -7.11 -1.39 -3.47
CA GLU A 266 -8.04 -1.78 -4.52
C GLU A 266 -9.46 -1.39 -4.10
N ARG A 267 -10.40 -1.42 -5.04
CA ARG A 267 -11.79 -1.18 -4.69
C ARG A 267 -12.39 -2.38 -3.96
N LEU A 268 -12.93 -2.15 -2.77
CA LEU A 268 -13.71 -3.13 -2.02
C LEU A 268 -15.19 -3.07 -2.49
N THR A 269 -15.72 -4.20 -2.97
CA THR A 269 -17.15 -4.31 -3.31
C THR A 269 -17.96 -4.60 -2.05
N ASP A 270 -19.23 -4.15 -2.02
CA ASP A 270 -20.14 -4.44 -0.88
C ASP A 270 -20.31 -5.93 -0.64
N GLU A 271 -20.46 -6.72 -1.72
CA GLU A 271 -20.56 -8.17 -1.62
C GLU A 271 -19.33 -8.81 -0.96
N LEU A 272 -18.12 -8.42 -1.38
CA LEU A 272 -16.90 -8.97 -0.78
C LEU A 272 -16.76 -8.50 0.67
N ARG A 273 -17.08 -7.25 0.96
CA ARG A 273 -17.04 -6.68 2.32
C ARG A 273 -17.94 -7.48 3.26
N GLU A 274 -19.20 -7.72 2.87
CA GLU A 274 -20.17 -8.46 3.68
C GLU A 274 -19.76 -9.92 3.89
N ARG A 275 -19.32 -10.58 2.83
CA ARG A 275 -18.84 -11.96 2.90
C ARG A 275 -17.61 -12.10 3.78
N ALA A 276 -16.63 -11.16 3.64
CA ALA A 276 -15.42 -11.18 4.44
C ALA A 276 -15.71 -10.86 5.91
N ALA A 277 -16.57 -9.89 6.21
CA ALA A 277 -16.98 -9.59 7.58
C ALA A 277 -17.69 -10.79 8.24
N ALA A 278 -18.58 -11.46 7.53
CA ALA A 278 -19.24 -12.67 8.02
C ALA A 278 -18.28 -13.84 8.24
N PHE A 279 -17.31 -14.02 7.33
CA PHE A 279 -16.29 -15.07 7.42
C PHE A 279 -15.33 -14.84 8.60
N LEU A 280 -14.86 -13.61 8.79
CA LEU A 280 -13.94 -13.25 9.87
C LEU A 280 -14.63 -13.13 11.23
N GLY A 281 -15.96 -13.01 11.26
CA GLY A 281 -16.71 -12.67 12.47
C GLY A 281 -16.38 -11.27 13.02
N ALA A 282 -15.86 -10.38 12.18
CA ALA A 282 -15.35 -9.07 12.52
C ALA A 282 -15.64 -8.04 11.42
N PRO A 283 -15.74 -6.73 11.71
CA PRO A 283 -15.92 -5.71 10.69
C PRO A 283 -14.73 -5.67 9.73
N LEU A 284 -15.03 -5.42 8.43
CA LEU A 284 -14.04 -5.10 7.41
C LEU A 284 -14.17 -3.62 7.06
N TYR A 285 -13.18 -2.85 7.44
CA TYR A 285 -13.08 -1.41 7.20
C TYR A 285 -12.44 -1.14 5.83
N ASP A 286 -12.99 -0.21 5.08
CA ASP A 286 -12.38 0.25 3.84
C ASP A 286 -11.58 1.53 4.09
N GLN A 287 -10.41 1.67 3.43
CA GLN A 287 -9.45 2.74 3.60
C GLN A 287 -8.95 3.22 2.25
N LEU A 288 -8.90 4.54 2.08
CA LEU A 288 -8.25 5.21 0.95
C LEU A 288 -6.93 5.84 1.41
N GLY A 289 -5.87 5.57 0.68
CA GLY A 289 -4.55 6.14 0.91
C GLY A 289 -3.76 6.27 -0.39
N SER A 290 -2.65 6.99 -0.31
CA SER A 290 -1.70 7.09 -1.43
C SER A 290 -0.27 7.14 -0.90
N THR A 291 0.70 6.86 -1.77
CA THR A 291 2.11 7.01 -1.42
C THR A 291 2.43 8.46 -1.09
N GLU A 292 1.83 9.42 -1.78
CA GLU A 292 2.05 10.86 -1.60
C GLU A 292 1.50 11.38 -0.27
N ALA A 293 0.49 10.72 0.31
CA ALA A 293 0.00 11.01 1.66
C ALA A 293 0.65 10.14 2.75
N GLY A 294 1.45 9.16 2.34
CA GLY A 294 2.25 8.27 3.18
C GLY A 294 1.50 7.09 3.78
N HIS A 295 0.22 7.21 4.07
CA HIS A 295 -0.65 6.14 4.57
C HIS A 295 -2.12 6.44 4.23
N ALA A 296 -3.01 6.47 5.23
CA ALA A 296 -4.43 6.75 5.04
C ALA A 296 -4.72 8.24 4.85
N ILE A 297 -5.55 8.54 3.87
CA ILE A 297 -6.21 9.85 3.67
C ILE A 297 -7.57 9.84 4.34
N ALA A 298 -8.33 8.76 4.13
CA ALA A 298 -9.64 8.50 4.71
C ALA A 298 -9.74 7.03 5.10
N THR A 299 -10.43 6.73 6.18
CA THR A 299 -10.63 5.35 6.63
C THR A 299 -11.87 5.21 7.49
N ASN A 300 -12.46 4.03 7.45
CA ASN A 300 -13.35 3.50 8.48
C ASN A 300 -12.54 2.91 9.64
N GLY A 301 -13.17 2.72 10.79
CA GLY A 301 -12.54 2.12 11.95
C GLY A 301 -13.50 1.94 13.13
N ASP A 302 -12.99 1.57 14.29
CA ASP A 302 -13.77 1.33 15.51
C ASP A 302 -14.57 2.57 15.97
N PHE A 303 -14.03 3.77 15.71
CA PHE A 303 -14.67 5.02 16.15
C PHE A 303 -15.58 5.67 15.12
N PHE A 304 -15.50 5.22 13.86
CA PHE A 304 -16.40 5.62 12.80
C PHE A 304 -16.44 4.57 11.70
N HIS A 305 -17.62 4.05 11.39
CA HIS A 305 -17.80 3.05 10.34
C HIS A 305 -19.08 3.32 9.55
N GLU A 306 -18.91 3.64 8.25
CA GLU A 306 -20.00 3.78 7.29
C GLU A 306 -19.75 2.82 6.12
N PRO A 307 -20.45 1.67 6.07
CA PRO A 307 -20.30 0.68 5.02
C PRO A 307 -20.56 1.24 3.62
N GLY A 308 -19.78 0.78 2.62
CA GLY A 308 -19.88 1.26 1.23
C GLY A 308 -19.13 2.57 0.97
N THR A 309 -18.47 3.13 2.00
CA THR A 309 -17.59 4.29 1.88
C THR A 309 -16.16 3.94 2.31
N VAL A 310 -15.20 4.77 1.93
CA VAL A 310 -13.82 4.72 2.46
C VAL A 310 -13.70 5.51 3.78
N GLY A 311 -14.82 5.79 4.45
CA GLY A 311 -14.87 6.55 5.70
C GLY A 311 -14.77 8.05 5.50
N ARG A 312 -14.28 8.71 6.53
CA ARG A 312 -14.02 10.16 6.57
C ARG A 312 -12.53 10.46 6.47
N PRO A 313 -12.16 11.70 6.08
CA PRO A 313 -10.76 12.12 6.18
C PRO A 313 -10.20 11.86 7.58
N VAL A 314 -8.98 11.29 7.61
CA VAL A 314 -8.25 11.06 8.85
C VAL A 314 -8.03 12.41 9.59
N PRO A 315 -8.11 12.47 10.92
CA PRO A 315 -7.88 13.69 11.68
C PRO A 315 -6.58 14.40 11.25
N GLY A 316 -6.71 15.69 10.93
CA GLY A 316 -5.63 16.51 10.38
C GLY A 316 -5.63 16.62 8.86
N PHE A 317 -6.42 15.81 8.14
CA PHE A 317 -6.63 15.97 6.72
C PHE A 317 -7.88 16.80 6.41
N GLU A 318 -7.75 17.65 5.42
CA GLU A 318 -8.84 18.33 4.74
C GLU A 318 -9.06 17.67 3.38
N ALA A 319 -10.31 17.53 2.94
CA ALA A 319 -10.67 16.95 1.66
C ALA A 319 -11.64 17.83 0.92
N GLU A 320 -11.36 18.08 -0.34
CA GLU A 320 -12.26 18.76 -1.28
C GLU A 320 -12.51 17.84 -2.48
N VAL A 321 -13.71 17.89 -3.01
CA VAL A 321 -14.04 17.26 -4.28
C VAL A 321 -14.14 18.35 -5.33
N ARG A 322 -13.34 18.25 -6.40
CA ARG A 322 -13.26 19.30 -7.43
C ARG A 322 -13.61 18.74 -8.81
N ASP A 323 -14.12 19.59 -9.66
CA ASP A 323 -14.34 19.29 -11.08
C ASP A 323 -13.02 19.29 -11.87
N ARG A 324 -13.12 19.13 -13.19
CA ARG A 324 -11.96 19.11 -14.10
C ARG A 324 -11.23 20.45 -14.19
N ASP A 325 -11.92 21.53 -13.87
CA ASP A 325 -11.37 22.90 -13.89
C ASP A 325 -10.74 23.27 -12.54
N GLY A 326 -10.78 22.34 -11.57
CA GLY A 326 -10.25 22.53 -10.22
C GLY A 326 -11.17 23.28 -9.27
N THR A 327 -12.44 23.49 -9.65
CA THR A 327 -13.45 24.17 -8.85
C THR A 327 -14.12 23.18 -7.88
N PRO A 328 -14.24 23.52 -6.56
CA PRO A 328 -14.96 22.66 -5.63
C PRO A 328 -16.42 22.44 -6.05
N VAL A 329 -16.88 21.18 -5.94
CA VAL A 329 -18.25 20.79 -6.23
C VAL A 329 -19.04 20.59 -4.93
N PRO A 330 -20.39 20.73 -4.95
CA PRO A 330 -21.24 20.45 -3.80
C PRO A 330 -21.17 18.98 -3.37
N ASP A 331 -21.58 18.70 -2.12
CA ASP A 331 -21.77 17.34 -1.62
C ASP A 331 -22.78 16.59 -2.50
N GLY A 332 -22.58 15.29 -2.65
CA GLY A 332 -23.35 14.44 -3.56
C GLY A 332 -22.92 14.48 -5.02
N VAL A 333 -22.03 15.39 -5.41
CA VAL A 333 -21.51 15.50 -6.78
C VAL A 333 -20.13 14.82 -6.87
N ALA A 334 -19.96 13.96 -7.88
CA ALA A 334 -18.70 13.25 -8.11
C ALA A 334 -17.63 14.15 -8.74
N GLY A 335 -16.42 14.11 -8.23
CA GLY A 335 -15.26 14.84 -8.75
C GLY A 335 -13.94 14.21 -8.36
N GLU A 336 -12.83 14.88 -8.62
CA GLU A 336 -11.49 14.47 -8.18
C GLU A 336 -11.26 14.83 -6.72
N LEU A 337 -10.70 13.91 -5.96
CA LEU A 337 -10.33 14.13 -4.57
C LEU A 337 -9.02 14.93 -4.49
N TRP A 338 -9.13 16.08 -3.85
CA TRP A 338 -8.01 16.92 -3.46
C TRP A 338 -7.88 16.91 -1.94
N VAL A 339 -6.66 16.72 -1.44
CA VAL A 339 -6.42 16.63 0.00
C VAL A 339 -5.28 17.52 0.43
N ARG A 340 -5.41 18.05 1.64
CA ARG A 340 -4.35 18.74 2.34
C ARG A 340 -4.23 18.13 3.72
N GLY A 341 -3.00 17.82 4.15
CA GLY A 341 -2.80 17.18 5.44
C GLY A 341 -1.34 17.14 5.86
N PRO A 342 -1.09 16.79 7.12
CA PRO A 342 0.23 16.92 7.73
C PRO A 342 1.28 15.99 7.12
N THR A 343 0.87 14.85 6.55
CA THR A 343 1.78 13.85 5.97
C THR A 343 1.83 13.87 4.45
N VAL A 344 1.14 14.82 3.81
CA VAL A 344 1.28 15.03 2.36
C VAL A 344 2.73 15.38 2.07
N THR A 345 3.33 14.64 1.11
CA THR A 345 4.69 14.88 0.67
C THR A 345 4.91 16.32 0.23
N ARG A 346 6.13 16.80 0.34
CA ARG A 346 6.51 18.11 -0.23
C ARG A 346 6.91 18.02 -1.69
N GLY A 347 7.01 16.82 -2.25
CA GLY A 347 7.29 16.61 -3.66
C GLY A 347 7.94 15.29 -4.00
N TYR A 348 8.19 15.14 -5.27
CA TYR A 348 8.91 14.02 -5.84
C TYR A 348 10.40 14.34 -5.96
N LEU A 349 11.24 13.38 -5.63
CA LEU A 349 12.70 13.49 -5.71
C LEU A 349 13.13 13.90 -7.13
N GLY A 350 13.87 15.02 -7.25
CA GLY A 350 14.41 15.49 -8.52
C GLY A 350 13.38 15.89 -9.60
N LEU A 351 12.06 15.94 -9.27
CA LEU A 351 10.99 16.18 -10.25
C LEU A 351 10.13 17.41 -9.90
N PRO A 352 10.69 18.65 -9.97
CA PRO A 352 9.96 19.86 -9.57
C PRO A 352 8.72 20.16 -10.42
N GLU A 353 8.75 19.89 -11.73
CA GLU A 353 7.59 20.11 -12.60
C GLU A 353 6.44 19.16 -12.31
N GLU A 354 6.75 17.89 -12.01
CA GLU A 354 5.74 16.91 -11.64
C GLU A 354 5.16 17.23 -10.25
N THR A 355 6.01 17.67 -9.34
CA THR A 355 5.60 18.16 -8.03
C THR A 355 4.61 19.31 -8.17
N ALA A 356 4.92 20.33 -8.96
CA ALA A 356 4.05 21.48 -9.17
C ALA A 356 2.71 21.12 -9.84
N ARG A 357 2.67 20.06 -10.67
CA ARG A 357 1.43 19.56 -11.28
C ARG A 357 0.53 18.79 -10.30
N THR A 358 1.15 18.12 -9.32
CA THR A 358 0.43 17.25 -8.38
C THR A 358 0.09 17.97 -7.08
N LEU A 359 0.96 18.87 -6.64
CA LEU A 359 0.81 19.69 -5.43
C LEU A 359 0.55 21.14 -5.85
N VAL A 360 -0.71 21.58 -5.74
CA VAL A 360 -1.13 22.92 -6.13
C VAL A 360 -1.62 23.66 -4.90
N GLU A 361 -0.97 24.77 -4.54
CA GLU A 361 -1.34 25.61 -3.38
C GLU A 361 -1.48 24.82 -2.05
N GLY A 362 -0.63 23.80 -1.87
CA GLY A 362 -0.65 22.93 -0.69
C GLY A 362 -1.69 21.80 -0.73
N TRP A 363 -2.42 21.68 -1.81
CA TRP A 363 -3.36 20.58 -2.06
C TRP A 363 -2.73 19.52 -2.96
N LEU A 364 -2.86 18.27 -2.57
CA LEU A 364 -2.51 17.09 -3.37
C LEU A 364 -3.72 16.69 -4.21
N ASN A 365 -3.58 16.68 -5.54
CA ASN A 365 -4.52 15.99 -6.42
C ASN A 365 -4.23 14.49 -6.37
N THR A 366 -5.11 13.71 -5.73
CA THR A 366 -4.93 12.26 -5.62
C THR A 366 -5.25 11.52 -6.91
N ARG A 367 -5.97 12.18 -7.84
CA ARG A 367 -6.57 11.60 -9.04
C ARG A 367 -7.60 10.50 -8.76
N ASP A 368 -7.97 10.31 -7.52
CA ASP A 368 -9.10 9.45 -7.15
C ASP A 368 -10.40 10.22 -7.38
N ARG A 369 -11.38 9.51 -7.95
CA ARG A 369 -12.72 10.04 -8.14
C ARG A 369 -13.60 9.61 -6.97
N VAL A 370 -14.19 10.59 -6.31
CA VAL A 370 -15.04 10.35 -5.13
C VAL A 370 -16.34 11.15 -5.19
N VAL A 371 -17.29 10.73 -4.37
CA VAL A 371 -18.45 11.54 -3.97
C VAL A 371 -18.31 11.80 -2.48
N ARG A 372 -18.46 13.05 -2.05
CA ARG A 372 -18.52 13.41 -0.63
C ARG A 372 -19.98 13.47 -0.19
N GLY A 373 -20.32 12.74 0.88
CA GLY A 373 -21.61 12.81 1.54
C GLY A 373 -21.76 14.08 2.40
N GLU A 374 -23.00 14.46 2.73
CA GLU A 374 -23.29 15.60 3.61
C GLU A 374 -22.68 15.44 5.02
N ASP A 375 -22.47 14.21 5.45
CA ASP A 375 -21.82 13.87 6.73
C ASP A 375 -20.28 13.83 6.63
N GLY A 376 -19.71 14.14 5.46
CA GLY A 376 -18.27 14.16 5.19
C GLY A 376 -17.66 12.82 4.84
N THR A 377 -18.46 11.75 4.67
CA THR A 377 -17.98 10.46 4.14
C THR A 377 -17.55 10.57 2.69
N LEU A 378 -16.59 9.72 2.29
CA LEU A 378 -16.10 9.64 0.92
C LEU A 378 -16.45 8.28 0.30
N THR A 379 -17.17 8.30 -0.80
CA THR A 379 -17.43 7.10 -1.62
C THR A 379 -16.50 7.11 -2.82
N HIS A 380 -15.58 6.15 -2.88
CA HIS A 380 -14.60 6.03 -3.97
C HIS A 380 -15.22 5.35 -5.20
N SER A 381 -15.07 5.97 -6.38
CA SER A 381 -15.64 5.49 -7.63
C SER A 381 -14.59 5.17 -8.72
N GLY A 382 -13.31 5.16 -8.36
CA GLY A 382 -12.20 4.83 -9.26
C GLY A 382 -11.19 5.97 -9.37
N ARG A 383 -10.33 5.90 -10.39
CA ARG A 383 -9.30 6.92 -10.64
C ARG A 383 -9.56 7.64 -11.94
N THR A 384 -9.20 8.92 -12.01
CA THR A 384 -9.36 9.73 -13.23
C THR A 384 -8.46 9.24 -14.37
N ASP A 385 -7.28 8.72 -14.06
CA ASP A 385 -6.34 8.16 -15.03
C ASP A 385 -6.74 6.74 -15.53
N ASP A 386 -7.68 6.09 -14.86
CA ASP A 386 -8.26 4.80 -15.27
C ASP A 386 -9.57 4.96 -16.07
N LEU A 387 -10.05 6.18 -16.28
CA LEU A 387 -11.27 6.40 -17.06
C LEU A 387 -11.08 6.00 -18.52
N GLU A 388 -12.14 5.48 -19.10
CA GLU A 388 -12.22 5.15 -20.52
C GLU A 388 -13.14 6.14 -21.24
N MET A 389 -12.90 6.32 -22.56
CA MET A 389 -13.71 7.21 -23.37
C MET A 389 -14.20 6.49 -24.65
N VAL A 390 -15.50 6.45 -24.84
CA VAL A 390 -16.14 5.92 -26.04
C VAL A 390 -17.10 6.96 -26.61
N GLY A 391 -16.91 7.32 -27.88
CA GLY A 391 -17.79 8.27 -28.54
C GLY A 391 -17.86 9.65 -27.88
N GLY A 392 -16.80 10.09 -27.23
CA GLY A 392 -16.74 11.37 -26.50
C GLY A 392 -17.30 11.31 -25.07
N ILE A 393 -17.83 10.15 -24.63
CA ILE A 393 -18.36 9.93 -23.28
C ILE A 393 -17.28 9.28 -22.43
N THR A 394 -16.94 9.91 -21.30
CA THR A 394 -15.98 9.40 -20.33
C THR A 394 -16.71 8.66 -19.20
N PHE A 395 -16.24 7.46 -18.86
CA PHE A 395 -16.84 6.63 -17.79
C PHE A 395 -15.77 5.78 -17.09
N SER A 396 -16.12 5.24 -15.91
CA SER A 396 -15.25 4.33 -15.20
C SER A 396 -15.43 2.88 -15.73
N PRO A 397 -14.38 2.19 -16.17
CA PRO A 397 -14.46 0.79 -16.57
C PRO A 397 -14.84 -0.14 -15.40
N LEU A 398 -14.60 0.29 -14.16
CA LEU A 398 -14.92 -0.47 -12.95
C LEU A 398 -16.41 -0.81 -12.85
N GLU A 399 -17.29 0.08 -13.31
CA GLU A 399 -18.74 -0.17 -13.32
C GLU A 399 -19.10 -1.38 -14.22
N ILE A 400 -18.42 -1.48 -15.35
CA ILE A 400 -18.60 -2.58 -16.29
C ILE A 400 -18.02 -3.88 -15.73
N GLU A 401 -16.81 -3.79 -15.17
CA GLU A 401 -16.12 -4.91 -14.54
C GLU A 401 -16.94 -5.53 -13.42
N GLN A 402 -17.62 -4.72 -12.60
CA GLN A 402 -18.50 -5.19 -11.55
C GLN A 402 -19.70 -5.97 -12.06
N VAL A 403 -20.29 -5.55 -13.16
CA VAL A 403 -21.42 -6.26 -13.78
C VAL A 403 -20.95 -7.60 -14.33
N LEU A 404 -19.85 -7.61 -15.05
CA LEU A 404 -19.33 -8.81 -15.70
C LEU A 404 -18.70 -9.81 -14.70
N ALA A 405 -18.14 -9.33 -13.59
CA ALA A 405 -17.60 -10.17 -12.51
C ALA A 405 -18.67 -11.04 -11.82
N ARG A 406 -19.96 -10.73 -11.97
CA ARG A 406 -21.06 -11.55 -11.44
C ARG A 406 -21.26 -12.86 -12.21
N HIS A 407 -20.66 -12.98 -13.39
CA HIS A 407 -20.76 -14.21 -14.18
C HIS A 407 -19.98 -15.35 -13.49
N PRO A 408 -20.59 -16.55 -13.32
CA PRO A 408 -19.98 -17.64 -12.54
C PRO A 408 -18.65 -18.14 -13.09
N ALA A 409 -18.41 -18.02 -14.40
CA ALA A 409 -17.15 -18.40 -15.04
C ALA A 409 -16.01 -17.40 -14.79
N VAL A 410 -16.28 -16.17 -14.35
CA VAL A 410 -15.28 -15.11 -14.22
C VAL A 410 -14.56 -15.22 -12.88
N ARG A 411 -13.21 -15.31 -12.93
CA ARG A 411 -12.33 -15.22 -11.76
C ARG A 411 -11.82 -13.80 -11.58
N ASP A 412 -11.38 -13.16 -12.68
CA ASP A 412 -10.82 -11.81 -12.69
C ASP A 412 -11.16 -11.14 -14.02
N ILE A 413 -11.25 -9.82 -14.03
CA ILE A 413 -11.66 -9.06 -15.21
C ILE A 413 -11.04 -7.67 -15.26
N ALA A 414 -10.73 -7.23 -16.47
CA ALA A 414 -10.37 -5.85 -16.76
C ALA A 414 -11.10 -5.38 -18.02
N VAL A 415 -11.53 -4.13 -18.01
CA VAL A 415 -12.15 -3.51 -19.19
C VAL A 415 -11.33 -2.29 -19.59
N ALA A 416 -10.98 -2.20 -20.88
CA ALA A 416 -10.22 -1.09 -21.42
C ALA A 416 -10.61 -0.78 -22.87
N CYS A 417 -10.44 0.48 -23.27
CA CYS A 417 -10.49 0.87 -24.66
C CYS A 417 -9.17 0.54 -25.35
N VAL A 418 -9.21 -0.33 -26.34
CA VAL A 418 -8.04 -0.72 -27.13
C VAL A 418 -8.27 -0.39 -28.60
N PRO A 419 -7.22 0.00 -29.34
CA PRO A 419 -7.34 0.24 -30.78
C PRO A 419 -7.71 -1.07 -31.49
N ASN A 420 -8.61 -0.97 -32.46
CA ASN A 420 -8.86 -2.07 -33.41
C ASN A 420 -7.90 -1.94 -34.61
N ASP A 421 -7.95 -2.88 -35.54
CA ASP A 421 -7.13 -2.94 -36.75
C ASP A 421 -7.26 -1.69 -37.66
N ARG A 422 -8.29 -0.87 -37.44
CA ARG A 422 -8.52 0.41 -38.16
C ARG A 422 -8.15 1.63 -37.32
N GLY A 423 -7.47 1.45 -36.17
CA GLY A 423 -7.06 2.52 -35.28
C GLY A 423 -8.18 3.14 -34.43
N ALA A 424 -9.40 2.64 -34.52
CA ALA A 424 -10.50 3.13 -33.67
C ALA A 424 -10.52 2.41 -32.33
N SER A 425 -10.50 3.16 -31.22
CA SER A 425 -10.61 2.60 -29.88
C SER A 425 -11.96 1.97 -29.64
N LYS A 426 -11.97 0.74 -29.16
CA LYS A 426 -13.19 -0.03 -28.83
C LYS A 426 -13.06 -0.61 -27.42
N LEU A 427 -14.16 -0.56 -26.71
CA LEU A 427 -14.27 -1.15 -25.38
C LEU A 427 -14.20 -2.68 -25.47
N ARG A 428 -13.25 -3.29 -24.78
CA ARG A 428 -13.04 -4.73 -24.71
C ARG A 428 -12.93 -5.19 -23.25
N ALA A 429 -13.52 -6.34 -22.95
CA ALA A 429 -13.34 -7.00 -21.67
C ALA A 429 -12.26 -8.10 -21.80
N PHE A 430 -11.33 -8.14 -20.86
CA PHE A 430 -10.28 -9.15 -20.73
C PHE A 430 -10.61 -9.98 -19.50
N VAL A 431 -10.88 -11.27 -19.69
CA VAL A 431 -11.45 -12.15 -18.66
C VAL A 431 -10.51 -13.28 -18.34
N VAL A 432 -10.25 -13.47 -17.07
CA VAL A 432 -9.58 -14.65 -16.53
C VAL A 432 -10.64 -15.59 -16.00
N LEU A 433 -10.67 -16.81 -16.49
CA LEU A 433 -11.66 -17.80 -16.09
C LEU A 433 -11.31 -18.48 -14.76
N ARG A 434 -12.33 -19.00 -14.09
CA ARG A 434 -12.14 -19.91 -12.96
C ARG A 434 -11.57 -21.24 -13.44
N PRO A 435 -10.87 -22.01 -12.58
CA PRO A 435 -10.22 -23.26 -13.00
C PRO A 435 -11.16 -24.32 -13.57
N ASP A 436 -12.42 -24.30 -13.16
CA ASP A 436 -13.49 -25.21 -13.57
C ASP A 436 -14.34 -24.67 -14.75
N ALA A 437 -14.05 -23.46 -15.21
CA ALA A 437 -14.73 -22.83 -16.34
C ALA A 437 -13.90 -22.94 -17.63
N HIS A 438 -14.57 -23.01 -18.76
CA HIS A 438 -13.97 -23.11 -20.07
C HIS A 438 -14.42 -21.96 -20.98
N ASP A 439 -13.54 -21.55 -21.89
CA ASP A 439 -13.91 -20.61 -22.95
C ASP A 439 -14.81 -21.32 -23.96
N THR A 440 -16.06 -20.90 -23.98
CA THR A 440 -17.09 -21.44 -24.86
C THR A 440 -17.60 -20.36 -25.81
N ALA A 441 -18.23 -20.78 -26.92
CA ALA A 441 -18.81 -19.84 -27.86
C ALA A 441 -19.94 -19.00 -27.26
N GLU A 442 -20.51 -19.42 -26.15
CA GLU A 442 -21.61 -18.75 -25.43
C GLU A 442 -21.09 -17.70 -24.44
N LEU A 443 -19.85 -17.80 -23.99
CA LEU A 443 -19.30 -16.93 -22.94
C LEU A 443 -19.35 -15.44 -23.29
N GLU A 444 -18.93 -15.07 -24.51
CA GLU A 444 -18.99 -13.67 -24.96
C GLU A 444 -20.45 -13.18 -25.07
N PRO A 445 -21.38 -13.88 -25.71
CA PRO A 445 -22.81 -13.53 -25.72
C PRO A 445 -23.38 -13.36 -24.32
N GLU A 446 -23.06 -14.25 -23.36
CA GLU A 446 -23.58 -14.21 -21.98
C GLU A 446 -23.06 -12.96 -21.25
N LEU A 447 -21.75 -12.69 -21.29
CA LEU A 447 -21.14 -11.51 -20.68
C LEU A 447 -21.65 -10.20 -21.28
N VAL A 448 -21.74 -10.13 -22.62
CA VAL A 448 -22.31 -8.97 -23.30
C VAL A 448 -23.81 -8.81 -22.98
N GLY A 449 -24.52 -9.90 -22.82
CA GLY A 449 -25.92 -9.92 -22.39
C GLY A 449 -26.10 -9.34 -20.98
N LEU A 450 -25.26 -9.74 -20.04
CA LEU A 450 -25.25 -9.18 -18.69
C LEU A 450 -25.01 -7.66 -18.71
N ALA A 451 -24.03 -7.20 -19.48
CA ALA A 451 -23.75 -5.76 -19.62
C ALA A 451 -24.96 -5.01 -20.21
N ARG A 452 -25.57 -5.54 -21.27
CA ARG A 452 -26.74 -4.92 -21.92
C ARG A 452 -27.98 -4.82 -21.05
N ALA A 453 -28.12 -5.73 -20.08
CA ALA A 453 -29.26 -5.74 -19.20
C ALA A 453 -29.29 -4.59 -18.19
N VAL A 454 -28.12 -4.04 -17.83
CA VAL A 454 -27.99 -3.07 -16.72
C VAL A 454 -27.16 -1.83 -17.04
N LEU A 455 -26.43 -1.81 -18.15
CA LEU A 455 -25.54 -0.70 -18.52
C LEU A 455 -26.02 0.02 -19.77
N GLU A 456 -25.64 1.29 -19.87
CA GLU A 456 -25.91 2.09 -21.06
C GLU A 456 -25.14 1.54 -22.29
N PRO A 457 -25.69 1.71 -23.51
CA PRO A 457 -25.16 1.07 -24.73
C PRO A 457 -23.67 1.36 -25.03
N TYR A 458 -23.16 2.53 -24.61
CA TYR A 458 -21.77 2.92 -24.79
C TYR A 458 -20.81 2.24 -23.81
N LYS A 459 -21.31 1.70 -22.69
CA LYS A 459 -20.56 0.93 -21.70
C LYS A 459 -20.52 -0.58 -22.00
N VAL A 460 -21.24 -1.05 -23.01
CA VAL A 460 -21.25 -2.46 -23.37
C VAL A 460 -20.00 -2.84 -24.14
N PRO A 461 -19.18 -3.79 -23.66
CA PRO A 461 -17.99 -4.24 -24.38
C PRO A 461 -18.34 -4.75 -25.79
N ARG A 462 -17.48 -4.45 -26.76
CA ARG A 462 -17.64 -4.87 -28.15
C ARG A 462 -17.02 -6.23 -28.43
N ALA A 463 -16.16 -6.69 -27.54
CA ALA A 463 -15.55 -8.02 -27.58
C ALA A 463 -15.16 -8.45 -26.17
N VAL A 464 -15.11 -9.75 -25.97
CA VAL A 464 -14.55 -10.39 -24.78
C VAL A 464 -13.32 -11.18 -25.22
N GLN A 465 -12.25 -11.09 -24.46
CA GLN A 465 -11.02 -11.85 -24.69
C GLN A 465 -10.66 -12.61 -23.42
N VAL A 466 -10.59 -13.92 -23.52
CA VAL A 466 -10.09 -14.77 -22.44
C VAL A 466 -8.56 -14.68 -22.41
N VAL A 467 -7.99 -14.47 -21.21
CA VAL A 467 -6.57 -14.35 -20.97
C VAL A 467 -6.17 -15.21 -19.76
N GLU A 468 -4.91 -15.63 -19.71
CA GLU A 468 -4.40 -16.45 -18.60
C GLU A 468 -4.27 -15.63 -17.31
N SER A 469 -3.86 -14.37 -17.41
CA SER A 469 -3.67 -13.44 -16.29
C SER A 469 -3.85 -11.99 -16.76
N LEU A 470 -4.10 -11.09 -15.80
CA LEU A 470 -4.12 -9.65 -16.03
C LEU A 470 -2.82 -9.02 -15.52
N PRO A 471 -2.31 -7.97 -16.20
CA PRO A 471 -1.09 -7.29 -15.76
C PRO A 471 -1.35 -6.54 -14.45
N ARG A 472 -0.62 -6.91 -13.40
CA ARG A 472 -0.73 -6.30 -12.07
C ARG A 472 0.62 -5.82 -11.57
N THR A 473 0.61 -4.79 -10.75
CA THR A 473 1.79 -4.37 -9.98
C THR A 473 2.14 -5.43 -8.93
N ALA A 474 3.32 -5.29 -8.31
CA ALA A 474 3.69 -6.13 -7.18
C ALA A 474 2.75 -5.97 -5.95
N THR A 475 1.95 -4.90 -5.91
CA THR A 475 0.90 -4.69 -4.91
C THR A 475 -0.44 -5.33 -5.28
N GLY A 476 -0.54 -6.00 -6.44
CA GLY A 476 -1.79 -6.54 -6.96
C GLY A 476 -2.60 -5.56 -7.81
N LYS A 477 -2.26 -4.27 -7.86
CA LYS A 477 -3.01 -3.25 -8.59
C LYS A 477 -2.94 -3.48 -10.10
N LEU A 478 -4.10 -3.45 -10.78
CA LEU A 478 -4.22 -3.60 -12.23
C LEU A 478 -3.46 -2.49 -12.98
N GLN A 479 -2.61 -2.89 -13.93
CA GLN A 479 -1.86 -1.98 -14.81
C GLN A 479 -2.61 -1.78 -16.14
N ARG A 480 -3.72 -1.06 -16.09
CA ARG A 480 -4.62 -0.86 -17.23
C ARG A 480 -3.94 -0.22 -18.45
N PHE A 481 -2.89 0.57 -18.22
CA PHE A 481 -2.11 1.15 -19.30
C PHE A 481 -1.42 0.09 -20.18
N LEU A 482 -0.94 -1.02 -19.60
CA LEU A 482 -0.38 -2.14 -20.36
C LEU A 482 -1.46 -2.81 -21.21
N ILE A 483 -2.68 -2.96 -20.68
CA ILE A 483 -3.81 -3.50 -21.42
C ILE A 483 -4.13 -2.62 -22.64
N ARG A 484 -4.15 -1.30 -22.45
CA ARG A 484 -4.37 -0.35 -23.55
C ARG A 484 -3.30 -0.43 -24.65
N GLN A 485 -2.04 -0.74 -24.26
CA GLN A 485 -0.91 -0.88 -25.16
C GLN A 485 -0.82 -2.27 -25.84
N GLY A 486 -1.56 -3.26 -25.34
CA GLY A 486 -1.48 -4.65 -25.78
C GLY A 486 -0.13 -5.29 -25.48
N SER A 487 0.56 -4.84 -24.44
CA SER A 487 1.94 -5.20 -24.09
C SER A 487 2.03 -5.78 -22.68
N TRP A 488 1.43 -6.97 -22.48
CA TRP A 488 1.58 -7.71 -21.22
C TRP A 488 1.64 -9.23 -21.46
#